data_cb32868a4a5927f0e050e559b8523173
#
_entry.id   cb32868a4a5927f0e050e559b8523173
#
_cell.length_a   1.000
_cell.length_b   1.000
_cell.length_c   1.000
_cell.angle_alpha   90.00
_cell.angle_beta   90.00
_cell.angle_gamma   90.00
#
_symmetry.space_group_name_H-M   'P 1'
#
loop_
_entity.id
_entity.type
_entity.pdbx_description
1 polymer ?
#
loop_
_entity_poly.entity_id
_entity_poly.type
_entity_poly.pdbx_seq_one_letter_code
_entity_poly.pdbx_strand_id
1 'polypeptide(L)'
;MFILPLDGPGSFVQTYDNVHQYGTARTFLISGDWSPFNSSLYSVPSGEAPVLDVVNAFYPSGWHTVVAVLASLTGLSLSLCANAFNFVVLAVIFPIAAASFVACIFNRDREKVLLGAFVTPICAAFPWMLMESWPLFPNALSFSAGLGIVCAFGWHVG
;
A
#
# COMPACT_ATOMS: atom_id res chain seq x y z
N MET A 1 -6.50 4.71 -14.42
CA MET A 1 -6.61 6.00 -13.76
C MET A 1 -5.38 6.32 -12.92
N PHE A 2 -4.93 5.45 -12.04
CA PHE A 2 -3.75 5.69 -11.18
C PHE A 2 -2.45 6.06 -11.95
N ILE A 3 -2.23 5.52 -13.13
CA ILE A 3 -1.00 5.74 -13.92
C ILE A 3 -1.09 7.01 -14.80
N LEU A 4 -2.29 7.44 -15.18
CA LEU A 4 -2.50 8.57 -16.09
C LEU A 4 -2.02 9.93 -15.53
N PRO A 5 -2.15 10.25 -14.24
CA PRO A 5 -1.64 11.49 -13.68
C PRO A 5 -0.13 11.49 -13.40
N LEU A 6 0.57 10.36 -13.63
CA LEU A 6 2.01 10.29 -13.44
C LEU A 6 2.74 10.68 -14.73
N ASP A 7 3.65 11.64 -14.66
CA ASP A 7 4.53 12.02 -15.78
C ASP A 7 5.48 10.89 -16.20
N GLY A 8 5.58 9.85 -15.40
CA GLY A 8 6.39 8.67 -15.65
C GLY A 8 6.26 7.64 -14.53
N PRO A 9 6.73 6.40 -14.74
CA PRO A 9 6.55 5.30 -13.79
C PRO A 9 7.23 5.54 -12.43
N GLY A 10 8.23 6.39 -12.37
CA GLY A 10 8.93 6.79 -11.14
C GLY A 10 8.44 8.13 -10.55
N SER A 11 7.45 8.76 -11.15
CA SER A 11 6.91 10.03 -10.66
C SER A 11 6.00 9.83 -9.44
N PHE A 12 5.92 10.84 -8.58
CA PHE A 12 4.99 10.87 -7.45
C PHE A 12 4.57 12.30 -7.12
N VAL A 13 3.38 12.44 -6.57
CA VAL A 13 2.87 13.74 -6.14
C VAL A 13 3.45 14.09 -4.78
N GLN A 14 4.01 15.29 -4.63
CA GLN A 14 4.55 15.78 -3.37
C GLN A 14 3.41 16.28 -2.47
N THR A 15 2.79 15.37 -1.74
CA THR A 15 1.86 15.67 -0.66
C THR A 15 2.50 15.33 0.69
N TYR A 16 1.92 15.85 1.77
CA TYR A 16 2.41 15.55 3.13
C TYR A 16 2.47 14.04 3.39
N ASP A 17 1.42 13.31 3.03
CA ASP A 17 1.34 11.87 3.23
C ASP A 17 2.40 11.12 2.41
N ASN A 18 2.62 11.52 1.16
CA ASN A 18 3.65 10.91 0.33
C ASN A 18 5.05 11.14 0.88
N VAL A 19 5.34 12.35 1.36
CA VAL A 19 6.63 12.65 1.99
C VAL A 19 6.84 11.74 3.19
N HIS A 20 5.82 11.52 4.01
CA HIS A 20 5.86 10.59 5.13
C HIS A 20 6.09 9.15 4.67
N GLN A 21 5.30 8.66 3.72
CA GLN A 21 5.39 7.28 3.24
C GLN A 21 6.77 6.97 2.65
N TYR A 22 7.26 7.83 1.76
CA TYR A 22 8.58 7.65 1.13
C TYR A 22 9.73 7.90 2.11
N GLY A 23 9.57 8.85 3.05
CA GLY A 23 10.52 9.13 4.10
C GLY A 23 10.75 7.93 4.99
N THR A 24 9.68 7.27 5.46
CA THR A 24 9.76 6.06 6.28
C THR A 24 10.43 4.90 5.53
N ALA A 25 10.03 4.63 4.28
CA ALA A 25 10.65 3.57 3.48
C ALA A 25 12.15 3.85 3.22
N ARG A 26 12.52 5.12 2.98
CA ARG A 26 13.93 5.52 2.84
C ARG A 26 14.71 5.35 4.14
N THR A 27 14.10 5.68 5.28
CA THR A 27 14.70 5.49 6.60
C THR A 27 15.07 4.04 6.82
N PHE A 28 14.19 3.09 6.48
CA PHE A 28 14.48 1.65 6.58
C PHE A 28 15.71 1.25 5.76
N LEU A 29 15.84 1.77 4.53
CA LEU A 29 17.00 1.48 3.68
C LEU A 29 18.31 2.03 4.24
N ILE A 30 18.29 3.21 4.86
CA ILE A 30 19.49 3.89 5.35
C ILE A 30 19.91 3.38 6.71
N SER A 31 18.96 3.22 7.64
CA SER A 31 19.23 2.82 9.02
C SER A 31 19.43 1.32 9.17
N GLY A 32 18.84 0.51 8.29
CA GLY A 32 18.74 -0.94 8.48
C GLY A 32 17.80 -1.35 9.61
N ASP A 33 17.14 -0.42 10.27
CA ASP A 33 16.12 -0.67 11.30
C ASP A 33 14.73 -0.65 10.66
N TRP A 34 14.12 -1.80 10.58
CA TRP A 34 12.84 -2.05 9.93
C TRP A 34 11.70 -2.24 10.95
N SER A 35 11.98 -1.90 12.20
CA SER A 35 11.03 -2.07 13.28
C SER A 35 9.86 -1.08 13.19
N PRO A 36 8.60 -1.53 13.28
CA PRO A 36 7.46 -0.63 13.34
C PRO A 36 7.43 0.21 14.64
N PHE A 37 8.22 -0.15 15.65
CA PHE A 37 8.32 0.59 16.92
C PHE A 37 9.36 1.72 16.87
N ASN A 38 10.27 1.67 15.90
CA ASN A 38 11.31 2.66 15.67
C ASN A 38 11.13 3.38 14.33
N SER A 39 9.93 3.42 13.80
CA SER A 39 9.63 4.16 12.58
C SER A 39 9.71 5.65 12.87
N SER A 40 10.94 6.17 12.89
CA SER A 40 11.15 7.60 12.87
C SER A 40 10.83 8.10 11.46
N LEU A 41 10.07 9.19 11.41
CA LEU A 41 9.61 9.79 10.18
C LEU A 41 10.75 10.26 9.27
N TYR A 42 11.91 10.53 9.84
CA TYR A 42 13.06 11.06 9.11
C TYR A 42 14.37 10.64 9.79
N SER A 43 15.04 9.65 9.24
CA SER A 43 16.45 9.45 9.50
C SER A 43 17.23 10.34 8.54
N VAL A 44 17.92 11.33 9.08
CA VAL A 44 18.76 12.22 8.30
C VAL A 44 20.18 11.63 8.31
N PRO A 45 20.90 11.60 7.17
CA PRO A 45 22.31 11.23 7.15
C PRO A 45 23.09 12.05 8.19
N SER A 46 24.02 11.42 8.86
CA SER A 46 24.81 12.05 9.95
C SER A 46 25.43 13.37 9.46
N GLY A 47 25.01 14.47 10.05
CA GLY A 47 25.54 15.82 9.74
C GLY A 47 24.50 16.85 9.28
N GLU A 48 23.30 16.43 8.91
CA GLU A 48 22.22 17.36 8.58
C GLU A 48 21.22 17.45 9.74
N ALA A 49 20.82 18.64 10.14
CA ALA A 49 19.79 18.81 11.15
C ALA A 49 18.43 18.34 10.59
N PRO A 50 17.65 17.55 11.33
CA PRO A 50 16.31 17.18 10.90
C PRO A 50 15.43 18.42 10.77
N VAL A 51 14.69 18.51 9.67
CA VAL A 51 13.74 19.61 9.43
C VAL A 51 12.54 19.53 10.39
N LEU A 52 12.29 18.35 10.92
CA LEU A 52 11.23 18.07 11.91
C LEU A 52 11.79 17.21 13.03
N ASP A 53 11.24 17.35 14.24
CA ASP A 53 11.60 16.50 15.36
C ASP A 53 11.35 15.04 15.05
N VAL A 54 12.40 14.24 15.21
CA VAL A 54 12.33 12.79 15.00
C VAL A 54 11.60 12.19 16.21
N VAL A 55 10.37 11.77 16.00
CA VAL A 55 9.59 11.07 17.01
C VAL A 55 9.64 9.57 16.71
N ASN A 56 10.31 8.82 17.58
CA ASN A 56 10.23 7.36 17.55
C ASN A 56 8.85 6.95 18.04
N ALA A 57 8.00 6.52 17.13
CA ALA A 57 6.64 6.10 17.44
C ALA A 57 6.30 4.81 16.69
N PHE A 58 5.33 4.09 17.22
CA PHE A 58 4.75 2.97 16.50
C PHE A 58 4.01 3.46 15.26
N TYR A 59 4.39 2.90 14.11
CA TYR A 59 3.65 3.07 12.86
C TYR A 59 3.54 1.74 12.10
N PRO A 60 2.36 1.37 11.59
CA PRO A 60 2.19 0.16 10.79
C PRO A 60 3.07 0.20 9.54
N SER A 61 4.15 -0.55 9.55
CA SER A 61 5.22 -0.42 8.55
C SER A 61 5.14 -1.39 7.37
N GLY A 62 4.10 -2.24 7.30
CA GLY A 62 4.03 -3.33 6.30
C GLY A 62 4.23 -2.88 4.85
N TRP A 63 3.55 -1.82 4.43
CA TRP A 63 3.71 -1.27 3.08
C TRP A 63 5.15 -0.75 2.86
N HIS A 64 5.68 0.01 3.82
CA HIS A 64 7.02 0.60 3.75
C HIS A 64 8.10 -0.45 3.66
N THR A 65 7.95 -1.51 4.45
CA THR A 65 8.87 -2.67 4.44
C THR A 65 8.90 -3.33 3.07
N VAL A 66 7.75 -3.61 2.46
CA VAL A 66 7.69 -4.22 1.13
C VAL A 66 8.36 -3.33 0.08
N VAL A 67 8.05 -2.04 0.07
CA VAL A 67 8.66 -1.10 -0.88
C VAL A 67 10.17 -1.00 -0.69
N ALA A 68 10.64 -0.92 0.56
CA ALA A 68 12.06 -0.87 0.86
C ALA A 68 12.78 -2.18 0.46
N VAL A 69 12.18 -3.35 0.71
CA VAL A 69 12.72 -4.64 0.24
C VAL A 69 12.82 -4.67 -1.27
N LEU A 70 11.77 -4.27 -1.99
CA LEU A 70 11.80 -4.21 -3.44
C LEU A 70 12.92 -3.31 -3.96
N ALA A 71 13.07 -2.11 -3.40
CA ALA A 71 14.13 -1.19 -3.77
C ALA A 71 15.52 -1.76 -3.48
N SER A 72 15.69 -2.39 -2.32
CA SER A 72 16.97 -3.04 -1.94
C SER A 72 17.35 -4.18 -2.87
N LEU A 73 16.39 -5.02 -3.25
CA LEU A 73 16.63 -6.19 -4.09
C LEU A 73 16.84 -5.84 -5.58
N THR A 74 16.13 -4.81 -6.05
CA THR A 74 16.16 -4.45 -7.48
C THR A 74 17.15 -3.35 -7.83
N GLY A 75 17.56 -2.55 -6.85
CA GLY A 75 18.35 -1.33 -7.07
C GLY A 75 17.58 -0.20 -7.75
N LEU A 76 16.26 -0.33 -7.90
CA LEU A 76 15.40 0.67 -8.50
C LEU A 76 15.04 1.79 -7.50
N SER A 77 14.56 2.92 -8.02
CA SER A 77 14.13 4.02 -7.16
C SER A 77 12.94 3.63 -6.27
N LEU A 78 12.87 4.19 -5.07
CA LEU A 78 11.76 3.96 -4.14
C LEU A 78 10.41 4.29 -4.76
N SER A 79 10.32 5.39 -5.52
CA SER A 79 9.10 5.81 -6.18
C SER A 79 8.64 4.79 -7.23
N LEU A 80 9.55 4.26 -8.02
CA LEU A 80 9.22 3.23 -8.99
C LEU A 80 8.74 1.94 -8.32
N CYS A 81 9.43 1.50 -7.26
CA CYS A 81 9.04 0.32 -6.48
C CYS A 81 7.67 0.51 -5.81
N ALA A 82 7.41 1.70 -5.25
CA ALA A 82 6.14 2.04 -4.64
C ALA A 82 4.99 2.03 -5.66
N ASN A 83 5.19 2.65 -6.82
CA ASN A 83 4.19 2.70 -7.87
C ASN A 83 3.90 1.30 -8.43
N ALA A 84 4.93 0.49 -8.66
CA ALA A 84 4.78 -0.89 -9.10
C ALA A 84 4.03 -1.74 -8.07
N PHE A 85 4.37 -1.61 -6.79
CA PHE A 85 3.68 -2.33 -5.72
C PHE A 85 2.22 -1.88 -5.58
N ASN A 86 1.95 -0.58 -5.58
CA ASN A 86 0.59 -0.04 -5.56
C ASN A 86 -0.24 -0.51 -6.75
N PHE A 87 0.37 -0.57 -7.94
CA PHE A 87 -0.29 -1.13 -9.12
C PHE A 87 -0.69 -2.60 -8.92
N VAL A 88 0.19 -3.42 -8.37
CA VAL A 88 -0.12 -4.83 -8.05
C VAL A 88 -1.22 -4.94 -7.00
N VAL A 89 -1.17 -4.11 -5.96
CA VAL A 89 -2.23 -4.07 -4.93
C VAL A 89 -3.59 -3.76 -5.55
N LEU A 90 -3.65 -2.76 -6.43
CA LEU A 90 -4.90 -2.30 -7.05
C LEU A 90 -5.41 -3.21 -8.17
N ALA A 91 -4.51 -3.67 -9.03
CA ALA A 91 -4.89 -4.39 -10.24
C ALA A 91 -5.01 -5.91 -10.03
N VAL A 92 -4.39 -6.44 -8.98
CA VAL A 92 -4.35 -7.90 -8.74
C VAL A 92 -4.91 -8.25 -7.36
N ILE A 93 -4.30 -7.74 -6.29
CA ILE A 93 -4.65 -8.17 -4.92
C ILE A 93 -6.08 -7.76 -4.59
N PHE A 94 -6.43 -6.51 -4.81
CA PHE A 94 -7.76 -6.00 -4.46
C PHE A 94 -8.91 -6.69 -5.22
N PRO A 95 -8.88 -6.85 -6.54
CA PRO A 95 -9.94 -7.57 -7.26
C PRO A 95 -10.09 -9.02 -6.81
N ILE A 96 -8.98 -9.72 -6.55
CA ILE A 96 -9.01 -11.10 -6.06
C ILE A 96 -9.61 -11.16 -4.66
N ALA A 97 -9.20 -10.28 -3.76
CA ALA A 97 -9.74 -10.20 -2.40
C ALA A 97 -11.23 -9.87 -2.40
N ALA A 98 -11.66 -8.93 -3.24
CA ALA A 98 -13.06 -8.57 -3.40
C ALA A 98 -13.90 -9.73 -3.97
N ALA A 99 -13.42 -10.40 -5.01
CA ALA A 99 -14.08 -11.58 -5.58
C ALA A 99 -14.21 -12.70 -4.54
N SER A 100 -13.15 -12.94 -3.76
CA SER A 100 -13.17 -13.92 -2.68
C SER A 100 -14.19 -13.56 -1.60
N PHE A 101 -14.26 -12.30 -1.23
CA PHE A 101 -15.23 -11.80 -0.24
C PHE A 101 -16.68 -11.98 -0.72
N VAL A 102 -16.96 -11.63 -1.98
CA VAL A 102 -18.28 -11.88 -2.58
C VAL A 102 -18.60 -13.37 -2.63
N ALA A 103 -17.63 -14.21 -2.96
CA ALA A 103 -17.79 -15.66 -2.96
C ALA A 103 -18.16 -16.22 -1.58
N CYS A 104 -17.56 -15.69 -0.51
CA CYS A 104 -17.91 -16.07 0.86
C CYS A 104 -19.35 -15.69 1.23
N ILE A 105 -19.76 -14.46 0.88
CA ILE A 105 -21.11 -13.96 1.22
C ILE A 105 -22.21 -14.68 0.43
N PHE A 106 -21.99 -14.91 -0.86
CA PHE A 106 -22.99 -15.46 -1.78
C PHE A 106 -22.80 -16.94 -2.08
N ASN A 107 -22.18 -17.67 -1.18
CA ASN A 107 -22.04 -19.13 -1.26
C ASN A 107 -21.45 -19.62 -2.60
N ARG A 108 -20.47 -18.90 -3.13
CA ARG A 108 -19.77 -19.15 -4.42
C ARG A 108 -20.65 -19.09 -5.67
N ASP A 109 -21.74 -18.37 -5.61
CA ASP A 109 -22.56 -18.09 -6.79
C ASP A 109 -21.69 -17.39 -7.85
N ARG A 110 -21.43 -18.09 -8.96
CA ARG A 110 -20.49 -17.64 -9.99
C ARG A 110 -20.88 -16.28 -10.60
N GLU A 111 -22.16 -16.05 -10.82
CA GLU A 111 -22.63 -14.80 -11.44
C GLU A 111 -22.39 -13.62 -10.50
N LYS A 112 -22.70 -13.79 -9.23
CA LYS A 112 -22.49 -12.76 -8.20
C LYS A 112 -21.00 -12.50 -7.96
N VAL A 113 -20.15 -13.53 -7.97
CA VAL A 113 -18.70 -13.39 -7.83
C VAL A 113 -18.12 -12.59 -9.00
N LEU A 114 -18.52 -12.93 -10.24
CA LEU A 114 -18.09 -12.20 -11.43
C LEU A 114 -18.58 -10.75 -11.40
N LEU A 115 -19.83 -10.53 -11.04
CA LEU A 115 -20.39 -9.18 -10.92
C LEU A 115 -19.63 -8.38 -9.85
N GLY A 116 -19.38 -8.96 -8.68
CA GLY A 116 -18.62 -8.32 -7.61
C GLY A 116 -17.19 -7.98 -8.03
N ALA A 117 -16.50 -8.91 -8.69
CA ALA A 117 -15.15 -8.65 -9.21
C ALA A 117 -15.10 -7.52 -10.24
N PHE A 118 -16.17 -7.34 -11.02
CA PHE A 118 -16.27 -6.28 -12.01
C PHE A 118 -16.68 -4.93 -11.41
N VAL A 119 -17.64 -4.93 -10.49
CA VAL A 119 -18.20 -3.69 -9.94
C VAL A 119 -17.27 -3.04 -8.91
N THR A 120 -16.56 -3.85 -8.13
CA THR A 120 -15.70 -3.34 -7.05
C THR A 120 -14.59 -2.40 -7.54
N PRO A 121 -13.86 -2.67 -8.64
CA PRO A 121 -12.84 -1.75 -9.16
C PRO A 121 -13.42 -0.47 -9.77
N ILE A 122 -14.72 -0.44 -10.09
CA ILE A 122 -15.40 0.73 -10.67
C ILE A 122 -15.82 1.71 -9.58
N CYS A 123 -15.86 1.26 -8.31
CA CYS A 123 -16.22 2.13 -7.21
C CYS A 123 -15.19 3.24 -7.03
N ALA A 124 -15.60 4.48 -7.24
CA ALA A 124 -14.70 5.64 -7.19
C ALA A 124 -14.12 5.89 -5.78
N ALA A 125 -14.88 5.54 -4.73
CA ALA A 125 -14.47 5.80 -3.34
C ALA A 125 -13.29 4.93 -2.90
N PHE A 126 -13.27 3.67 -3.29
CA PHE A 126 -12.20 2.73 -2.97
C PHE A 126 -11.92 1.83 -4.19
N PRO A 127 -10.69 1.58 -4.57
CA PRO A 127 -9.44 2.04 -3.94
C PRO A 127 -8.91 3.39 -4.47
N TRP A 128 -9.56 3.97 -5.48
CA TRP A 128 -9.00 5.07 -6.27
C TRP A 128 -8.82 6.35 -5.47
N MET A 129 -9.82 6.73 -4.68
CA MET A 129 -9.76 7.95 -3.87
C MET A 129 -8.64 7.93 -2.84
N LEU A 130 -8.34 6.75 -2.27
CA LEU A 130 -7.21 6.57 -1.35
C LEU A 130 -5.85 6.71 -2.02
N MET A 131 -5.79 6.55 -3.33
CA MET A 131 -4.53 6.61 -4.09
C MET A 131 -4.30 7.95 -4.76
N GLU A 132 -5.36 8.64 -5.17
CA GLU A 132 -5.26 9.89 -5.94
C GLU A 132 -5.37 11.13 -5.06
N SER A 133 -6.38 11.18 -4.20
CA SER A 133 -6.70 12.39 -3.42
C SER A 133 -5.98 12.43 -2.07
N TRP A 134 -5.79 11.24 -1.48
CA TRP A 134 -5.10 11.07 -0.20
C TRP A 134 -4.25 9.81 -0.34
N PRO A 135 -2.96 9.91 -0.67
CA PRO A 135 -2.12 8.73 -0.94
C PRO A 135 -1.89 7.90 0.33
N LEU A 136 -2.95 7.26 0.80
CA LEU A 136 -2.99 6.36 1.94
C LEU A 136 -2.68 4.92 1.51
N PHE A 137 -1.53 4.72 0.89
CA PHE A 137 -1.09 3.42 0.37
C PHE A 137 -1.14 2.27 1.38
N PRO A 138 -0.70 2.44 2.64
CA PRO A 138 -0.82 1.39 3.65
C PRO A 138 -2.26 0.99 3.93
N ASN A 139 -3.21 1.94 3.87
CA ASN A 139 -4.63 1.67 4.10
C ASN A 139 -5.21 0.85 2.95
N ALA A 140 -4.87 1.16 1.70
CA ALA A 140 -5.33 0.38 0.54
C ALA A 140 -4.83 -1.06 0.61
N LEU A 141 -3.58 -1.28 1.00
CA LEU A 141 -3.03 -2.61 1.24
C LEU A 141 -3.78 -3.32 2.37
N SER A 142 -4.00 -2.65 3.50
CA SER A 142 -4.67 -3.22 4.68
C SER A 142 -6.13 -3.60 4.38
N PHE A 143 -6.88 -2.78 3.67
CA PHE A 143 -8.23 -3.11 3.24
C PHE A 143 -8.24 -4.31 2.29
N SER A 144 -7.35 -4.34 1.32
CA SER A 144 -7.26 -5.46 0.38
C SER A 144 -6.91 -6.78 1.08
N ALA A 145 -5.94 -6.75 1.99
CA ALA A 145 -5.55 -7.91 2.80
C ALA A 145 -6.68 -8.32 3.77
N GLY A 146 -7.35 -7.36 4.39
CA GLY A 146 -8.44 -7.59 5.34
C GLY A 146 -9.61 -8.36 4.73
N LEU A 147 -10.02 -8.02 3.51
CA LEU A 147 -11.03 -8.78 2.78
C LEU A 147 -10.63 -10.24 2.59
N GLY A 148 -9.38 -10.50 2.22
CA GLY A 148 -8.85 -11.86 2.06
C GLY A 148 -8.81 -12.64 3.37
N ILE A 149 -8.41 -11.99 4.47
CA ILE A 149 -8.35 -12.59 5.81
C ILE A 149 -9.75 -12.98 6.30
N VAL A 150 -10.74 -12.08 6.18
CA VAL A 150 -12.14 -12.37 6.56
C VAL A 150 -12.67 -13.59 5.81
N CYS A 151 -12.33 -13.72 4.52
CA CYS A 151 -12.72 -14.89 3.74
C CYS A 151 -12.04 -16.17 4.22
N ALA A 152 -10.75 -16.11 4.53
CA ALA A 152 -10.01 -17.27 5.03
C ALA A 152 -10.59 -17.79 6.35
N PHE A 153 -10.95 -16.90 7.28
CA PHE A 153 -11.61 -17.28 8.53
C PHE A 153 -13.03 -17.81 8.30
N GLY A 154 -13.84 -17.15 7.46
CA GLY A 154 -15.18 -17.61 7.15
C GLY A 154 -15.22 -19.00 6.50
N TRP A 155 -14.16 -19.36 5.78
CA TRP A 155 -14.02 -20.69 5.15
C TRP A 155 -13.77 -21.84 6.14
N HIS A 156 -13.18 -21.54 7.28
CA HIS A 156 -12.87 -22.57 8.31
C HIS A 156 -14.01 -22.79 9.30
N VAL A 157 -15.01 -21.92 9.36
CA VAL A 157 -16.09 -21.94 10.36
C VAL A 157 -17.42 -22.47 9.77
N GLY A 158 -17.53 -22.64 8.47
CA GLY A 158 -18.70 -23.19 7.76
C GLY A 158 -18.39 -24.52 7.08
#